data_0d948717ecfeccc6ab26f10437209cb3
#
_entry.id   0d948717ecfeccc6ab26f10437209cb3
#
_cell.length_a   1.000
_cell.length_b   1.000
_cell.length_c   1.000
_cell.angle_alpha   90.00
_cell.angle_beta   90.00
_cell.angle_gamma   90.00
#
_symmetry.space_group_name_H-M   'P 1'
#
loop_
_entity.id
_entity.type
_entity.pdbx_description
1 polymer ?
#
loop_
_entity_poly.entity_id
_entity_poly.type
_entity_poly.pdbx_seq_one_letter_code
_entity_poly.pdbx_strand_id
1 'polypeptide(L)'
;GRKHNSEFTMLEWYRPAMDLKALMHETADLLETCLAHRFGEIRPIILSYKHAFQDRLEINPLQASLKQLKDTAHRVGLNLDLGDDRLAYMDLLFSHFVEPSLGFDKPVFLTDFPPEMASLAKVKQDEDGECVAARFEVYIEGLELANAYDELLDAEVLAARFEADNQERALQGLPVIPTDQYLLSALPHMPECSGIALGIDRLLMVVMNKMKIDQVIAFPAEIA
;
A
#
# COMPACT_ATOMS: atom_id res chain seq x y z
N GLY A 1 6.99 -2.72 16.80
CA GLY A 1 8.18 -2.66 15.90
C GLY A 1 8.65 -1.23 15.71
N ARG A 2 9.77 -0.98 15.06
CA ARG A 2 10.35 0.38 14.94
C ARG A 2 9.44 1.39 14.24
N LYS A 3 8.61 0.92 13.31
CA LYS A 3 7.74 1.73 12.44
C LYS A 3 6.26 1.64 12.84
N HIS A 4 5.90 0.92 13.91
CA HIS A 4 4.53 0.65 14.32
C HIS A 4 4.33 0.86 15.81
N ASN A 5 3.15 1.34 16.17
CA ASN A 5 2.64 1.43 17.53
C ASN A 5 1.19 0.93 17.53
N SER A 6 0.69 0.45 18.66
CA SER A 6 -0.70 -0.04 18.77
C SER A 6 -1.75 1.08 18.63
N GLU A 7 -1.36 2.30 18.94
CA GLU A 7 -2.15 3.51 18.75
C GLU A 7 -1.36 4.46 17.86
N PHE A 8 -1.99 5.02 16.82
CA PHE A 8 -1.38 5.91 15.84
C PHE A 8 -2.41 6.87 15.27
N THR A 9 -1.94 7.96 14.67
CA THR A 9 -2.79 9.01 14.11
C THR A 9 -2.79 8.94 12.59
N MET A 10 -4.01 8.91 12.01
CA MET A 10 -4.22 8.96 10.57
C MET A 10 -4.85 10.29 10.16
N LEU A 11 -4.41 10.81 9.02
CA LEU A 11 -5.10 11.85 8.26
C LEU A 11 -5.75 11.19 7.05
N GLU A 12 -7.07 11.23 6.98
CA GLU A 12 -7.83 10.58 5.93
C GLU A 12 -8.77 11.59 5.24
N TRP A 13 -8.85 11.52 3.91
CA TRP A 13 -9.79 12.36 3.16
C TRP A 13 -10.21 11.71 1.85
N TYR A 14 -11.36 12.14 1.36
CA TYR A 14 -11.93 11.75 0.07
C TYR A 14 -12.07 12.96 -0.84
N ARG A 15 -11.95 12.73 -2.15
CA ARG A 15 -12.15 13.74 -3.19
C ARG A 15 -13.17 13.24 -4.21
N PRO A 16 -14.45 13.69 -4.13
CA PRO A 16 -15.44 13.37 -5.15
C PRO A 16 -15.00 13.88 -6.53
N ALA A 17 -15.27 13.06 -7.56
CA ALA A 17 -14.93 13.33 -8.96
C ALA A 17 -13.44 13.61 -9.24
N MET A 18 -12.54 13.22 -8.35
CA MET A 18 -11.09 13.33 -8.54
C MET A 18 -10.50 11.95 -8.84
N ASP A 19 -9.68 11.86 -9.86
CA ASP A 19 -8.92 10.65 -10.18
C ASP A 19 -7.65 10.50 -9.31
N LEU A 20 -7.05 9.31 -9.31
CA LEU A 20 -5.84 9.03 -8.54
C LEU A 20 -4.67 9.93 -8.92
N LYS A 21 -4.54 10.32 -10.19
CA LYS A 21 -3.44 11.17 -10.63
C LYS A 21 -3.53 12.56 -10.02
N ALA A 22 -4.73 13.13 -10.00
CA ALA A 22 -4.96 14.41 -9.34
C ALA A 22 -4.76 14.31 -7.82
N LEU A 23 -5.19 13.21 -7.19
CA LEU A 23 -4.95 12.96 -5.77
C LEU A 23 -3.46 12.80 -5.44
N MET A 24 -2.65 12.19 -6.34
CA MET A 24 -1.19 12.14 -6.19
C MET A 24 -0.58 13.56 -6.15
N HIS A 25 -1.01 14.47 -7.03
CA HIS A 25 -0.52 15.84 -7.04
C HIS A 25 -0.93 16.59 -5.77
N GLU A 26 -2.18 16.47 -5.33
CA GLU A 26 -2.63 17.06 -4.06
C GLU A 26 -1.82 16.51 -2.86
N THR A 27 -1.55 15.23 -2.86
CA THR A 27 -0.72 14.59 -1.83
C THR A 27 0.72 15.10 -1.89
N ALA A 28 1.28 15.28 -3.08
CA ALA A 28 2.63 15.84 -3.24
C ALA A 28 2.71 17.28 -2.73
N ASP A 29 1.70 18.11 -2.99
CA ASP A 29 1.61 19.50 -2.49
C ASP A 29 1.55 19.53 -0.95
N LEU A 30 0.78 18.61 -0.34
CA LEU A 30 0.76 18.44 1.12
C LEU A 30 2.14 18.05 1.67
N LEU A 31 2.78 17.07 1.05
CA LEU A 31 4.12 16.61 1.46
C LEU A 31 5.16 17.72 1.26
N GLU A 32 5.09 18.49 0.18
CA GLU A 32 5.98 19.63 -0.04
C GLU A 32 5.84 20.66 1.06
N THR A 33 4.62 20.99 1.48
CA THR A 33 4.37 21.92 2.59
C THR A 33 5.09 21.46 3.87
N CYS A 34 5.14 20.16 4.13
CA CYS A 34 5.78 19.59 5.33
C CYS A 34 7.29 19.36 5.18
N LEU A 35 7.77 19.09 3.97
CA LEU A 35 9.08 18.51 3.70
C LEU A 35 9.96 19.32 2.73
N ALA A 36 9.52 20.53 2.30
CA ALA A 36 10.29 21.37 1.36
C ALA A 36 11.70 21.67 1.86
N HIS A 37 11.89 21.79 3.19
CA HIS A 37 13.20 22.00 3.81
C HIS A 37 14.17 20.82 3.57
N ARG A 38 13.65 19.63 3.25
CA ARG A 38 14.43 18.41 3.05
C ARG A 38 14.55 18.00 1.58
N PHE A 39 13.47 18.08 0.81
CA PHE A 39 13.39 17.59 -0.56
C PHE A 39 13.21 18.70 -1.61
N GLY A 40 13.01 19.96 -1.17
CA GLY A 40 12.63 21.05 -2.09
C GLY A 40 11.26 20.84 -2.70
N GLU A 41 11.11 21.16 -3.98
CA GLU A 41 9.89 20.90 -4.76
C GLU A 41 9.62 19.39 -4.86
N ILE A 42 8.44 18.98 -4.45
CA ILE A 42 8.00 17.58 -4.51
C ILE A 42 7.01 17.42 -5.67
N ARG A 43 7.45 16.72 -6.70
CA ARG A 43 6.58 16.24 -7.78
C ARG A 43 6.43 14.73 -7.66
N PRO A 44 5.25 14.16 -7.93
CA PRO A 44 5.05 12.73 -7.87
C PRO A 44 6.05 12.00 -8.81
N ILE A 45 6.91 11.17 -8.23
CA ILE A 45 7.66 10.16 -8.99
C ILE A 45 6.79 8.93 -9.00
N ILE A 46 6.16 8.65 -10.13
CA ILE A 46 5.24 7.53 -10.28
C ILE A 46 6.04 6.32 -10.74
N LEU A 47 5.95 5.24 -9.98
CA LEU A 47 6.59 3.95 -10.28
C LEU A 47 5.53 2.86 -10.14
N SER A 48 5.32 2.03 -11.16
CA SER A 48 4.39 0.90 -11.01
C SER A 48 5.02 -0.23 -10.20
N TYR A 49 4.18 -1.00 -9.50
CA TYR A 49 4.59 -2.18 -8.73
C TYR A 49 5.40 -3.15 -9.60
N LYS A 50 4.96 -3.37 -10.84
CA LYS A 50 5.66 -4.16 -11.83
C LYS A 50 7.09 -3.67 -12.09
N HIS A 51 7.25 -2.39 -12.39
CA HIS A 51 8.57 -1.82 -12.67
C HIS A 51 9.48 -1.83 -11.43
N ALA A 52 8.93 -1.56 -10.23
CA ALA A 52 9.70 -1.66 -8.99
C ALA A 52 10.28 -3.07 -8.76
N PHE A 53 9.51 -4.12 -9.08
CA PHE A 53 10.00 -5.50 -9.03
C PHE A 53 11.02 -5.80 -10.12
N GLN A 54 10.77 -5.35 -11.35
CA GLN A 54 11.69 -5.56 -12.47
C GLN A 54 13.06 -4.92 -12.22
N ASP A 55 13.07 -3.70 -11.68
CA ASP A 55 14.30 -2.96 -11.38
C ASP A 55 15.16 -3.64 -10.30
N ARG A 56 14.53 -4.34 -9.35
CA ARG A 56 15.22 -4.92 -8.20
C ARG A 56 15.45 -6.42 -8.29
N LEU A 57 14.53 -7.12 -8.94
CA LEU A 57 14.47 -8.58 -8.91
C LEU A 57 14.42 -9.20 -10.32
N GLU A 58 14.38 -8.36 -11.37
CA GLU A 58 14.35 -8.80 -12.78
C GLU A 58 13.16 -9.73 -13.11
N ILE A 59 12.02 -9.54 -12.43
CA ILE A 59 10.81 -10.34 -12.60
C ILE A 59 9.58 -9.45 -12.71
N ASN A 60 8.62 -9.82 -13.57
CA ASN A 60 7.29 -9.21 -13.58
C ASN A 60 6.39 -9.95 -12.58
N PRO A 61 6.04 -9.36 -11.42
CA PRO A 61 5.26 -10.04 -10.39
C PRO A 61 3.81 -10.32 -10.81
N LEU A 62 3.25 -9.55 -11.77
CA LEU A 62 1.88 -9.76 -12.26
C LEU A 62 1.76 -11.06 -13.06
N GLN A 63 2.81 -11.43 -13.80
CA GLN A 63 2.84 -12.61 -14.68
C GLN A 63 3.59 -13.81 -14.07
N ALA A 64 4.38 -13.57 -13.03
CA ALA A 64 5.23 -14.60 -12.46
C ALA A 64 4.42 -15.76 -11.87
N SER A 65 4.78 -16.98 -12.27
CA SER A 65 4.28 -18.19 -11.61
C SER A 65 4.83 -18.31 -10.18
N LEU A 66 4.13 -19.07 -9.33
CA LEU A 66 4.62 -19.39 -7.98
C LEU A 66 6.05 -19.95 -8.01
N LYS A 67 6.36 -20.83 -8.98
CA LYS A 67 7.71 -21.38 -9.12
C LYS A 67 8.75 -20.29 -9.37
N GLN A 68 8.47 -19.33 -10.25
CA GLN A 68 9.40 -18.23 -10.53
C GLN A 68 9.61 -17.33 -9.32
N LEU A 69 8.58 -17.08 -8.51
CA LEU A 69 8.69 -16.32 -7.27
C LEU A 69 9.53 -17.07 -6.23
N LYS A 70 9.31 -18.39 -6.05
CA LYS A 70 10.13 -19.26 -5.20
C LYS A 70 11.60 -19.27 -5.64
N ASP A 71 11.85 -19.46 -6.93
CA ASP A 71 13.21 -19.45 -7.49
C ASP A 71 13.89 -18.09 -7.29
N THR A 72 13.13 -16.97 -7.43
CA THR A 72 13.63 -15.63 -7.18
C THR A 72 13.97 -15.43 -5.70
N ALA A 73 13.10 -15.85 -4.78
CA ALA A 73 13.36 -15.78 -3.33
C ALA A 73 14.66 -16.54 -2.97
N HIS A 74 14.84 -17.75 -3.48
CA HIS A 74 16.07 -18.51 -3.27
C HIS A 74 17.30 -17.82 -3.87
N ARG A 75 17.19 -17.27 -5.08
CA ARG A 75 18.28 -16.53 -5.76
C ARG A 75 18.77 -15.33 -4.93
N VAL A 76 17.87 -14.66 -4.23
CA VAL A 76 18.22 -13.49 -3.38
C VAL A 76 18.49 -13.88 -1.90
N GLY A 77 18.59 -15.17 -1.60
CA GLY A 77 18.98 -15.68 -0.27
C GLY A 77 17.84 -15.83 0.73
N LEU A 78 16.60 -15.73 0.32
CA LEU A 78 15.43 -15.99 1.17
C LEU A 78 15.05 -17.47 1.07
N ASN A 79 15.34 -18.24 2.12
CA ASN A 79 15.09 -19.68 2.19
C ASN A 79 13.93 -20.00 3.13
N LEU A 80 12.78 -19.32 2.93
CA LEU A 80 11.55 -19.56 3.67
C LEU A 80 10.61 -20.41 2.82
N ASP A 81 9.97 -21.39 3.45
CA ASP A 81 8.88 -22.13 2.82
C ASP A 81 7.54 -21.53 3.26
N LEU A 82 6.89 -20.83 2.33
CA LEU A 82 5.58 -20.25 2.50
C LEU A 82 4.48 -21.10 1.83
N GLY A 83 4.75 -22.38 1.60
CA GLY A 83 3.81 -23.28 0.93
C GLY A 83 3.55 -22.86 -0.52
N ASP A 84 2.28 -22.96 -0.94
CA ASP A 84 1.85 -22.60 -2.30
C ASP A 84 1.17 -21.23 -2.36
N ASP A 85 1.44 -20.36 -1.40
CA ASP A 85 0.92 -19.00 -1.34
C ASP A 85 1.76 -18.04 -2.21
N ARG A 86 1.26 -17.75 -3.41
CA ARG A 86 1.88 -16.83 -4.36
C ARG A 86 1.99 -15.42 -3.80
N LEU A 87 0.95 -14.96 -3.11
CA LEU A 87 0.89 -13.61 -2.57
C LEU A 87 1.90 -13.42 -1.44
N ALA A 88 2.03 -14.41 -0.56
CA ALA A 88 3.03 -14.40 0.51
C ALA A 88 4.47 -14.30 -0.02
N TYR A 89 4.79 -14.97 -1.13
CA TYR A 89 6.10 -14.83 -1.78
C TYR A 89 6.30 -13.44 -2.40
N MET A 90 5.25 -12.84 -2.97
CA MET A 90 5.33 -11.47 -3.48
C MET A 90 5.57 -10.47 -2.35
N ASP A 91 4.84 -10.57 -1.25
CA ASP A 91 5.01 -9.72 -0.07
C ASP A 91 6.38 -9.87 0.57
N LEU A 92 6.88 -11.11 0.65
CA LEU A 92 8.23 -11.39 1.15
C LEU A 92 9.29 -10.69 0.30
N LEU A 93 9.21 -10.83 -1.02
CA LEU A 93 10.15 -10.22 -1.95
C LEU A 93 10.04 -8.69 -1.94
N PHE A 94 8.82 -8.16 -1.90
CA PHE A 94 8.56 -6.73 -1.82
C PHE A 94 9.17 -6.12 -0.56
N SER A 95 8.83 -6.66 0.60
CA SER A 95 9.25 -6.11 1.90
C SER A 95 10.76 -6.15 2.14
N HIS A 96 11.47 -7.12 1.51
CA HIS A 96 12.91 -7.28 1.71
C HIS A 96 13.77 -6.56 0.67
N PHE A 97 13.29 -6.42 -0.57
CA PHE A 97 14.11 -5.93 -1.68
C PHE A 97 13.57 -4.69 -2.38
N VAL A 98 12.25 -4.53 -2.47
CA VAL A 98 11.63 -3.41 -3.18
C VAL A 98 11.36 -2.25 -2.22
N GLU A 99 10.53 -2.45 -1.21
CA GLU A 99 10.15 -1.44 -0.23
C GLU A 99 11.35 -0.69 0.37
N PRO A 100 12.42 -1.38 0.88
CA PRO A 100 13.56 -0.71 1.48
C PRO A 100 14.36 0.17 0.52
N SER A 101 14.07 0.11 -0.78
CA SER A 101 14.78 0.89 -1.80
C SER A 101 14.00 2.13 -2.27
N LEU A 102 12.74 2.28 -1.84
CA LEU A 102 11.86 3.32 -2.34
C LEU A 102 12.05 4.66 -1.62
N GLY A 103 12.03 5.74 -2.37
CA GLY A 103 11.83 7.08 -1.82
C GLY A 103 13.04 7.73 -1.14
N PHE A 104 14.31 7.36 -1.45
CA PHE A 104 15.49 7.96 -0.82
C PHE A 104 15.84 9.34 -1.35
N ASP A 105 15.79 9.54 -2.65
CA ASP A 105 16.10 10.84 -3.25
C ASP A 105 14.90 11.80 -3.22
N LYS A 106 13.72 11.26 -3.50
CA LYS A 106 12.42 11.96 -3.49
C LYS A 106 11.32 10.98 -3.16
N PRO A 107 10.14 11.48 -2.69
CA PRO A 107 8.97 10.63 -2.49
C PRO A 107 8.58 9.87 -3.75
N VAL A 108 8.31 8.57 -3.61
CA VAL A 108 7.85 7.69 -4.69
C VAL A 108 6.39 7.36 -4.46
N PHE A 109 5.59 7.50 -5.51
CA PHE A 109 4.19 7.08 -5.58
C PHE A 109 4.16 5.74 -6.31
N LEU A 110 4.07 4.66 -5.55
CA LEU A 110 4.00 3.30 -6.09
C LEU A 110 2.57 2.99 -6.51
N THR A 111 2.36 2.63 -7.77
CA THR A 111 1.03 2.44 -8.37
C THR A 111 0.84 1.05 -8.94
N ASP A 112 -0.38 0.77 -9.40
CA ASP A 112 -0.70 -0.41 -10.21
C ASP A 112 -0.31 -1.73 -9.53
N PHE A 113 -0.81 -1.88 -8.31
CA PHE A 113 -0.61 -3.10 -7.51
C PHE A 113 -1.30 -4.31 -8.15
N PRO A 114 -0.87 -5.53 -7.83
CA PRO A 114 -1.59 -6.73 -8.25
C PRO A 114 -3.08 -6.69 -7.87
N PRO A 115 -3.99 -7.22 -8.69
CA PRO A 115 -5.41 -7.18 -8.40
C PRO A 115 -5.80 -7.93 -7.11
N GLU A 116 -5.01 -8.91 -6.70
CA GLU A 116 -5.16 -9.61 -5.43
C GLU A 116 -4.91 -8.70 -4.21
N MET A 117 -4.16 -7.60 -4.42
CA MET A 117 -3.88 -6.57 -3.40
C MET A 117 -4.81 -5.36 -3.53
N ALA A 118 -5.91 -5.47 -4.27
CA ALA A 118 -6.81 -4.33 -4.53
C ALA A 118 -7.49 -3.80 -3.25
N SER A 119 -7.70 -4.61 -2.23
CA SER A 119 -8.38 -4.19 -1.01
C SER A 119 -9.72 -3.50 -1.31
N LEU A 120 -9.84 -2.21 -1.06
CA LEU A 120 -11.02 -1.39 -1.34
C LEU A 120 -10.93 -0.62 -2.68
N ALA A 121 -9.88 -0.82 -3.47
CA ALA A 121 -9.72 -0.17 -4.76
C ALA A 121 -10.50 -0.85 -5.88
N LYS A 122 -10.86 -0.08 -6.89
CA LYS A 122 -11.27 -0.62 -8.20
C LYS A 122 -10.11 -1.40 -8.82
N VAL A 123 -10.46 -2.28 -9.76
CA VAL A 123 -9.50 -2.94 -10.65
C VAL A 123 -9.62 -2.33 -12.03
N LYS A 124 -8.48 -2.09 -12.68
CA LYS A 124 -8.38 -1.51 -14.04
C LYS A 124 -7.36 -2.28 -14.87
N GLN A 125 -7.23 -1.94 -16.14
CA GLN A 125 -6.10 -2.34 -16.97
C GLN A 125 -5.03 -1.25 -16.95
N ASP A 126 -3.75 -1.65 -16.89
CA ASP A 126 -2.61 -0.75 -17.07
C ASP A 126 -2.37 -0.46 -18.58
N GLU A 127 -1.30 0.27 -18.89
CA GLU A 127 -0.94 0.63 -20.26
C GLU A 127 -0.58 -0.58 -21.14
N ASP A 128 -0.14 -1.68 -20.52
CA ASP A 128 0.18 -2.95 -21.20
C ASP A 128 -1.01 -3.91 -21.29
N GLY A 129 -2.18 -3.51 -20.75
CA GLY A 129 -3.39 -4.31 -20.70
C GLY A 129 -3.41 -5.34 -19.57
N GLU A 130 -2.50 -5.26 -18.62
CA GLU A 130 -2.49 -6.12 -17.43
C GLU A 130 -3.51 -5.62 -16.38
N CYS A 131 -4.15 -6.57 -15.71
CA CYS A 131 -5.12 -6.27 -14.66
C CYS A 131 -4.39 -5.81 -13.40
N VAL A 132 -4.72 -4.61 -12.89
CA VAL A 132 -4.07 -4.00 -11.73
C VAL A 132 -5.08 -3.33 -10.82
N ALA A 133 -4.73 -3.19 -9.54
CA ALA A 133 -5.50 -2.40 -8.60
C ALA A 133 -5.27 -0.89 -8.83
N ALA A 134 -6.36 -0.14 -8.88
CA ALA A 134 -6.33 1.32 -8.98
C ALA A 134 -6.04 1.92 -7.59
N ARG A 135 -4.80 1.74 -7.12
CA ARG A 135 -4.30 2.27 -5.84
C ARG A 135 -2.90 2.83 -6.00
N PHE A 136 -2.51 3.67 -5.06
CA PHE A 136 -1.11 4.01 -4.88
C PHE A 136 -0.73 4.06 -3.40
N GLU A 137 0.54 3.85 -3.14
CA GLU A 137 1.16 4.09 -1.84
C GLU A 137 2.30 5.10 -1.99
N VAL A 138 2.55 5.87 -0.94
CA VAL A 138 3.65 6.85 -0.93
C VAL A 138 4.76 6.36 -0.05
N TYR A 139 5.96 6.29 -0.61
CA TYR A 139 7.17 5.86 0.09
C TYR A 139 8.19 6.98 0.21
N ILE A 140 8.76 7.14 1.41
CA ILE A 140 9.93 7.97 1.68
C ILE A 140 10.91 7.15 2.53
N GLU A 141 12.14 6.97 2.03
CA GLU A 141 13.21 6.23 2.71
C GLU A 141 12.80 4.82 3.15
N GLY A 142 12.10 4.10 2.29
CA GLY A 142 11.59 2.76 2.57
C GLY A 142 10.52 2.74 3.67
N LEU A 143 9.85 3.86 3.90
CA LEU A 143 8.72 3.98 4.82
C LEU A 143 7.47 4.33 4.05
N GLU A 144 6.47 3.47 4.09
CA GLU A 144 5.14 3.76 3.61
C GLU A 144 4.49 4.85 4.47
N LEU A 145 4.13 5.98 3.86
CA LEU A 145 3.48 7.11 4.51
C LEU A 145 1.98 7.15 4.29
N ALA A 146 1.53 6.77 3.10
CA ALA A 146 0.13 6.90 2.72
C ALA A 146 -0.29 5.78 1.77
N ASN A 147 -1.59 5.47 1.77
CA ASN A 147 -2.24 4.49 0.90
C ASN A 147 -3.55 5.09 0.37
N ALA A 148 -3.76 5.01 -0.93
CA ALA A 148 -4.88 5.66 -1.62
C ALA A 148 -5.53 4.76 -2.65
N TYR A 149 -6.82 4.94 -2.85
CA TYR A 149 -7.65 4.15 -3.75
C TYR A 149 -8.50 5.01 -4.70
N ASP A 150 -8.71 4.54 -5.92
CA ASP A 150 -9.94 4.81 -6.64
C ASP A 150 -10.99 3.88 -6.04
N GLU A 151 -11.95 4.47 -5.32
CA GLU A 151 -12.80 3.74 -4.39
C GLU A 151 -13.74 2.77 -5.11
N LEU A 152 -13.76 1.52 -4.66
CA LEU A 152 -14.70 0.51 -5.13
C LEU A 152 -16.11 0.85 -4.62
N LEU A 153 -17.05 1.03 -5.54
CA LEU A 153 -18.45 1.35 -5.22
C LEU A 153 -19.41 0.18 -5.40
N ASP A 154 -18.90 -0.95 -5.89
CA ASP A 154 -19.68 -2.17 -6.11
C ASP A 154 -19.73 -3.01 -4.84
N ALA A 155 -20.89 -3.01 -4.18
CA ALA A 155 -21.13 -3.73 -2.95
C ALA A 155 -21.03 -5.26 -3.11
N GLU A 156 -21.40 -5.80 -4.27
CA GLU A 156 -21.33 -7.25 -4.53
C GLU A 156 -19.87 -7.70 -4.65
N VAL A 157 -19.07 -6.93 -5.40
CA VAL A 157 -17.63 -7.18 -5.52
C VAL A 157 -16.94 -7.09 -4.16
N LEU A 158 -17.27 -6.08 -3.35
CA LEU A 158 -16.69 -5.94 -2.00
C LEU A 158 -17.11 -7.08 -1.08
N ALA A 159 -18.39 -7.48 -1.10
CA ALA A 159 -18.88 -8.61 -0.32
C ALA A 159 -18.15 -9.91 -0.68
N ALA A 160 -17.90 -10.14 -1.98
CA ALA A 160 -17.15 -11.31 -2.44
C ALA A 160 -15.68 -11.29 -1.96
N ARG A 161 -15.04 -10.12 -1.91
CA ARG A 161 -13.69 -9.98 -1.34
C ARG A 161 -13.66 -10.31 0.16
N PHE A 162 -14.60 -9.75 0.94
CA PHE A 162 -14.70 -10.05 2.38
C PHE A 162 -14.95 -11.53 2.66
N GLU A 163 -15.74 -12.19 1.81
CA GLU A 163 -15.98 -13.62 1.93
C GLU A 163 -14.69 -14.42 1.65
N ALA A 164 -13.95 -14.06 0.59
CA ALA A 164 -12.67 -14.70 0.27
C ALA A 164 -11.64 -14.52 1.39
N ASP A 165 -11.52 -13.30 1.94
CA ASP A 165 -10.63 -13.00 3.06
C ASP A 165 -11.01 -13.82 4.31
N ASN A 166 -12.30 -13.97 4.59
CA ASN A 166 -12.78 -14.76 5.71
C ASN A 166 -12.54 -16.27 5.53
N GLN A 167 -12.64 -16.77 4.29
CA GLN A 167 -12.28 -18.16 3.99
C GLN A 167 -10.79 -18.40 4.23
N GLU A 168 -9.93 -17.51 3.78
CA GLU A 168 -8.49 -17.59 4.02
C GLU A 168 -8.15 -17.53 5.51
N ARG A 169 -8.75 -16.59 6.25
CA ARG A 169 -8.63 -16.50 7.71
C ARG A 169 -9.01 -17.81 8.40
N ALA A 170 -10.13 -18.41 7.98
CA ALA A 170 -10.59 -19.70 8.53
C ALA A 170 -9.61 -20.83 8.26
N LEU A 171 -9.02 -20.90 7.07
CA LEU A 171 -7.98 -21.89 6.72
C LEU A 171 -6.73 -21.73 7.60
N GLN A 172 -6.39 -20.49 7.97
CA GLN A 172 -5.27 -20.17 8.86
C GLN A 172 -5.62 -20.33 10.36
N GLY A 173 -6.85 -20.70 10.71
CA GLY A 173 -7.32 -20.81 12.08
C GLY A 173 -7.51 -19.47 12.79
N LEU A 174 -7.65 -18.39 12.03
CA LEU A 174 -7.89 -17.04 12.54
C LEU A 174 -9.40 -16.79 12.69
N PRO A 175 -9.82 -15.92 13.61
CA PRO A 175 -11.24 -15.56 13.76
C PRO A 175 -11.81 -14.95 12.46
N VAL A 176 -12.99 -15.40 12.07
CA VAL A 176 -13.79 -14.78 10.99
C VAL A 176 -14.28 -13.41 11.45
N ILE A 177 -14.16 -12.41 10.58
CA ILE A 177 -14.62 -11.04 10.83
C ILE A 177 -16.02 -10.87 10.26
N PRO A 178 -17.01 -10.44 11.07
CA PRO A 178 -18.34 -10.15 10.56
C PRO A 178 -18.31 -9.07 9.48
N THR A 179 -18.97 -9.32 8.36
CA THR A 179 -19.10 -8.35 7.28
C THR A 179 -19.92 -7.13 7.73
N ASP A 180 -19.40 -5.92 7.50
CA ASP A 180 -20.11 -4.68 7.78
C ASP A 180 -21.24 -4.45 6.76
N GLN A 181 -22.47 -4.76 7.16
CA GLN A 181 -23.66 -4.60 6.32
C GLN A 181 -24.03 -3.13 6.10
N TYR A 182 -23.65 -2.22 7.02
CA TYR A 182 -23.88 -0.79 6.85
C TYR A 182 -22.99 -0.23 5.75
N LEU A 183 -21.71 -0.62 5.72
CA LEU A 183 -20.81 -0.26 4.65
C LEU A 183 -21.32 -0.75 3.30
N LEU A 184 -21.66 -2.03 3.17
CA LEU A 184 -22.17 -2.59 1.91
C LEU A 184 -23.45 -1.89 1.43
N SER A 185 -24.35 -1.53 2.33
CA SER A 185 -25.59 -0.81 1.97
C SER A 185 -25.35 0.67 1.60
N ALA A 186 -24.28 1.29 2.09
CA ALA A 186 -23.93 2.67 1.82
C ALA A 186 -23.19 2.85 0.49
N LEU A 187 -22.38 1.87 0.06
CA LEU A 187 -21.54 1.96 -1.13
C LEU A 187 -22.26 2.41 -2.41
N PRO A 188 -23.46 1.90 -2.75
CA PRO A 188 -24.17 2.33 -3.96
C PRO A 188 -24.61 3.81 -3.94
N HIS A 189 -24.57 4.46 -2.76
CA HIS A 189 -24.92 5.88 -2.57
C HIS A 189 -23.70 6.78 -2.52
N MET A 190 -22.49 6.22 -2.44
CA MET A 190 -21.23 6.95 -2.46
C MET A 190 -20.95 7.50 -3.86
N PRO A 191 -20.59 8.77 -4.02
CA PRO A 191 -20.19 9.28 -5.33
C PRO A 191 -18.86 8.66 -5.77
N GLU A 192 -18.61 8.62 -7.07
CA GLU A 192 -17.26 8.32 -7.57
C GLU A 192 -16.24 9.25 -6.92
N CYS A 193 -15.20 8.68 -6.33
CA CYS A 193 -14.19 9.43 -5.59
C CYS A 193 -12.89 8.64 -5.47
N SER A 194 -11.83 9.35 -5.16
CA SER A 194 -10.59 8.79 -4.67
C SER A 194 -10.42 9.15 -3.20
N GLY A 195 -9.90 8.21 -2.42
CA GLY A 195 -9.62 8.37 -0.99
C GLY A 195 -8.17 8.04 -0.67
N ILE A 196 -7.68 8.61 0.42
CA ILE A 196 -6.31 8.40 0.90
C ILE A 196 -6.28 8.42 2.43
N ALA A 197 -5.42 7.56 2.99
CA ALA A 197 -5.05 7.53 4.39
C ALA A 197 -3.55 7.79 4.53
N LEU A 198 -3.17 8.78 5.32
CA LEU A 198 -1.79 9.19 5.57
C LEU A 198 -1.44 9.09 7.06
N GLY A 199 -0.37 8.35 7.38
CA GLY A 199 0.11 8.18 8.75
C GLY A 199 0.85 9.43 9.26
N ILE A 200 0.22 10.20 10.14
CA ILE A 200 0.79 11.44 10.71
C ILE A 200 2.06 11.15 11.50
N ASP A 201 2.08 10.09 12.30
CA ASP A 201 3.27 9.75 13.10
C ASP A 201 4.46 9.37 12.21
N ARG A 202 4.21 8.66 11.09
CA ARG A 202 5.24 8.36 10.10
C ARG A 202 5.72 9.61 9.36
N LEU A 203 4.81 10.53 9.02
CA LEU A 203 5.19 11.82 8.45
C LEU A 203 6.07 12.61 9.43
N LEU A 204 5.74 12.64 10.72
CA LEU A 204 6.56 13.26 11.75
C LEU A 204 7.95 12.61 11.89
N MET A 205 8.03 11.28 11.76
CA MET A 205 9.35 10.61 11.73
C MET A 205 10.21 11.17 10.59
N VAL A 206 9.65 11.33 9.40
CA VAL A 206 10.38 11.88 8.24
C VAL A 206 10.74 13.37 8.48
N VAL A 207 9.79 14.20 8.88
CA VAL A 207 10.02 15.64 9.17
C VAL A 207 11.13 15.84 10.20
N MET A 208 11.10 15.05 11.26
CA MET A 208 12.05 15.16 12.40
C MET A 208 13.31 14.30 12.23
N ASN A 209 13.45 13.59 11.10
CA ASN A 209 14.55 12.66 10.83
C ASN A 209 14.71 11.61 11.95
N LYS A 210 13.62 10.95 12.33
CA LYS A 210 13.59 9.91 13.36
C LYS A 210 13.41 8.54 12.76
N MET A 211 14.09 7.55 13.32
CA MET A 211 14.09 6.17 12.83
C MET A 211 13.10 5.26 13.54
N LYS A 212 12.47 5.76 14.60
CA LYS A 212 11.53 5.00 15.41
C LYS A 212 10.29 5.83 15.73
N ILE A 213 9.13 5.19 15.70
CA ILE A 213 7.85 5.83 15.96
C ILE A 213 7.71 6.30 17.42
N ASP A 214 8.35 5.61 18.37
CA ASP A 214 8.39 6.00 19.79
C ASP A 214 9.06 7.36 20.05
N GLN A 215 9.83 7.87 19.07
CA GLN A 215 10.49 9.17 19.16
C GLN A 215 9.59 10.36 18.78
N VAL A 216 8.41 10.08 18.22
CA VAL A 216 7.46 11.11 17.75
C VAL A 216 6.07 10.99 18.39
N ILE A 217 5.80 9.91 19.11
CA ILE A 217 4.59 9.69 19.89
C ILE A 217 4.83 10.06 21.36
N ALA A 218 3.92 10.83 21.96
CA ALA A 218 4.06 11.27 23.35
C ALA A 218 4.02 10.12 24.36
N PHE A 219 3.16 9.12 24.10
CA PHE A 219 2.96 7.94 24.96
C PHE A 219 2.99 6.66 24.13
N PRO A 220 4.19 6.19 23.73
CA PRO A 220 4.29 4.91 23.02
C PRO A 220 3.84 3.75 23.91
N ALA A 221 3.27 2.71 23.30
CA ALA A 221 2.66 1.58 24.00
C ALA A 221 3.59 0.84 24.96
N GLU A 222 4.92 0.96 24.79
CA GLU A 222 5.92 0.35 25.68
C GLU A 222 6.03 1.04 27.06
N ILE A 223 5.56 2.30 27.16
CA ILE A 223 5.63 3.10 28.39
C ILE A 223 4.28 3.66 28.85
N ALA A 224 3.20 3.32 28.13
CA ALA A 224 1.84 3.77 28.42
C ALA A 224 1.17 2.91 29.53
#